data_da70003dc658a3e9cd9cbd6deb4b254d
#
_entry.id   da70003dc658a3e9cd9cbd6deb4b254d
#
_cell.length_a   1.000
_cell.length_b   1.000
_cell.length_c   1.000
_cell.angle_alpha   90.00
_cell.angle_beta   90.00
_cell.angle_gamma   90.00
#
_symmetry.space_group_name_H-M   'P 1'
#
loop_
_entity.id
_entity.type
_entity.pdbx_description
1 polymer ?
#
loop_
_entity_poly.entity_id
_entity_poly.type
_entity_poly.pdbx_seq_one_letter_code
_entity_poly.pdbx_strand_id
1 'polypeptide(L)'
;MTNKDFFAALADLEKEKGIPQQVFLEALENALVSACKKQYTEAVGTVEIKLNPERGTIDFFTVKTVVEEVIDKDSEISLAEAQTIKKSYKIGDKVTEKFVPKDFSRIAAQTAKQVILQKLNETERDAAFNEFSDKEGELLVGVIRKIDAKNVYIELGKGQVEGLMLPSDQVPGEKYNVNDKIKVFVKKVKSGFRGAQVLVSRAAPGLVRKLFEEEVPEIKQGTVVIKEVSREAGARTKIAIYSEDARVDAIGACVGNKGTRVNAIVEELKGEKIDIIPWSENPLEFIAKALSPAKVISVTQLDGENTAMAVVPDDKLSLAIGKDGQNARLAVRLTGWKIDVKSESAAAKLGVDVQKEAEEETEAE
;
A
#
# COMPACT_ATOMS: atom_id res chain seq x y z
N MET A 1 -30.37 -7.59 -30.67
CA MET A 1 -30.00 -6.28 -30.11
C MET A 1 -29.73 -5.38 -31.30
N THR A 2 -30.46 -4.32 -31.48
CA THR A 2 -30.16 -3.36 -32.55
C THR A 2 -28.98 -2.49 -32.16
N ASN A 3 -28.29 -1.89 -33.13
CA ASN A 3 -27.16 -0.99 -32.79
C ASN A 3 -27.64 0.19 -31.90
N LYS A 4 -28.89 0.62 -32.03
CA LYS A 4 -29.47 1.66 -31.16
C LYS A 4 -29.60 1.22 -29.72
N ASP A 5 -30.03 -0.02 -29.46
CA ASP A 5 -30.13 -0.57 -28.09
C ASP A 5 -28.72 -0.65 -27.43
N PHE A 6 -27.71 -0.95 -28.23
CA PHE A 6 -26.32 -1.00 -27.77
C PHE A 6 -25.82 0.39 -27.32
N PHE A 7 -26.02 1.43 -28.09
CA PHE A 7 -25.61 2.79 -27.72
C PHE A 7 -26.42 3.36 -26.56
N ALA A 8 -27.71 3.00 -26.45
CA ALA A 8 -28.51 3.35 -25.29
C ALA A 8 -27.98 2.70 -24.00
N ALA A 9 -27.62 1.42 -24.06
CA ALA A 9 -27.02 0.72 -22.92
C ALA A 9 -25.67 1.35 -22.48
N LEU A 10 -24.85 1.85 -23.42
CA LEU A 10 -23.63 2.59 -23.09
C LEU A 10 -23.92 3.93 -22.39
N ALA A 11 -24.96 4.64 -22.81
CA ALA A 11 -25.38 5.88 -22.16
C ALA A 11 -25.94 5.64 -20.73
N ASP A 12 -26.60 4.51 -20.51
CA ASP A 12 -27.06 4.11 -19.18
C ASP A 12 -25.89 3.74 -18.27
N LEU A 13 -24.86 3.05 -18.79
CA LEU A 13 -23.62 2.78 -18.07
C LEU A 13 -22.86 4.05 -17.66
N GLU A 14 -22.85 5.07 -18.51
CA GLU A 14 -22.28 6.37 -18.17
C GLU A 14 -22.99 7.00 -16.97
N LYS A 15 -24.33 6.95 -16.95
CA LYS A 15 -25.13 7.48 -15.83
C LYS A 15 -24.95 6.70 -14.54
N GLU A 16 -24.89 5.35 -14.63
CA GLU A 16 -24.81 4.49 -13.45
C GLU A 16 -23.41 4.39 -12.86
N LYS A 17 -22.38 4.37 -13.70
CA LYS A 17 -20.98 4.12 -13.30
C LYS A 17 -20.08 5.35 -13.41
N GLY A 18 -20.57 6.45 -13.99
CA GLY A 18 -19.79 7.69 -14.16
C GLY A 18 -18.65 7.58 -15.16
N ILE A 19 -18.65 6.56 -16.03
CA ILE A 19 -17.59 6.35 -17.04
C ILE A 19 -18.03 7.03 -18.34
N PRO A 20 -17.29 8.02 -18.86
CA PRO A 20 -17.66 8.70 -20.10
C PRO A 20 -17.85 7.71 -21.26
N GLN A 21 -18.95 7.83 -21.99
CA GLN A 21 -19.26 6.97 -23.13
C GLN A 21 -18.10 6.94 -24.15
N GLN A 22 -17.41 8.05 -24.34
CA GLN A 22 -16.26 8.18 -25.23
C GLN A 22 -15.16 7.14 -24.99
N VAL A 23 -14.89 6.83 -23.72
CA VAL A 23 -13.88 5.83 -23.33
C VAL A 23 -14.24 4.42 -23.82
N PHE A 24 -15.53 4.07 -23.75
CA PHE A 24 -16.02 2.80 -24.29
C PHE A 24 -15.94 2.77 -25.83
N LEU A 25 -16.29 3.89 -26.49
CA LEU A 25 -16.29 3.97 -27.95
C LEU A 25 -14.89 3.81 -28.52
N GLU A 26 -13.90 4.51 -27.97
CA GLU A 26 -12.49 4.41 -28.41
C GLU A 26 -11.94 3.00 -28.20
N ALA A 27 -12.20 2.40 -27.03
CA ALA A 27 -11.76 1.04 -26.76
C ALA A 27 -12.40 0.02 -27.69
N LEU A 28 -13.68 0.22 -28.03
CA LEU A 28 -14.44 -0.64 -28.92
C LEU A 28 -13.96 -0.49 -30.38
N GLU A 29 -13.74 0.72 -30.87
CA GLU A 29 -13.19 0.97 -32.20
C GLU A 29 -11.87 0.22 -32.39
N ASN A 30 -10.92 0.37 -31.45
CA ASN A 30 -9.63 -0.32 -31.48
C ASN A 30 -9.75 -1.85 -31.47
N ALA A 31 -10.65 -2.38 -30.63
CA ALA A 31 -10.86 -3.82 -30.54
C ALA A 31 -11.53 -4.40 -31.79
N LEU A 32 -12.50 -3.67 -32.37
CA LEU A 32 -13.14 -4.07 -33.61
C LEU A 32 -12.19 -4.02 -34.80
N VAL A 33 -11.31 -3.00 -34.88
CA VAL A 33 -10.25 -2.94 -35.89
C VAL A 33 -9.34 -4.16 -35.77
N SER A 34 -8.94 -4.52 -34.56
CA SER A 34 -8.09 -5.69 -34.31
C SER A 34 -8.79 -7.00 -34.68
N ALA A 35 -10.06 -7.12 -34.36
CA ALA A 35 -10.87 -8.30 -34.72
C ALA A 35 -11.07 -8.40 -36.25
N CYS A 36 -11.33 -7.25 -36.91
CA CYS A 36 -11.48 -7.20 -38.37
C CYS A 36 -10.18 -7.60 -39.08
N LYS A 37 -9.04 -7.10 -38.63
CA LYS A 37 -7.71 -7.49 -39.17
C LYS A 37 -7.45 -8.98 -39.03
N LYS A 38 -7.81 -9.59 -37.92
CA LYS A 38 -7.62 -11.05 -37.70
C LYS A 38 -8.47 -11.91 -38.63
N GLN A 39 -9.68 -11.46 -38.97
CA GLN A 39 -10.62 -12.23 -39.78
C GLN A 39 -10.39 -12.07 -41.27
N TYR A 40 -9.91 -10.90 -41.70
CA TYR A 40 -9.77 -10.52 -43.11
C TYR A 40 -8.29 -10.30 -43.50
N THR A 41 -7.39 -11.16 -43.01
CA THR A 41 -5.92 -11.03 -43.10
C THR A 41 -5.38 -10.94 -44.54
N GLU A 42 -6.13 -11.40 -45.55
CA GLU A 42 -5.66 -11.49 -46.94
C GLU A 42 -6.35 -10.50 -47.91
N ALA A 43 -7.32 -9.70 -47.45
CA ALA A 43 -8.15 -8.92 -48.39
C ALA A 43 -8.36 -7.46 -48.02
N VAL A 44 -7.87 -6.96 -46.88
CA VAL A 44 -8.21 -5.61 -46.45
C VAL A 44 -7.01 -4.93 -45.82
N GLY A 45 -6.47 -3.90 -46.47
CA GLY A 45 -5.37 -3.07 -45.97
C GLY A 45 -5.68 -2.40 -44.62
N THR A 46 -5.35 -1.16 -44.43
CA THR A 46 -5.65 -0.44 -43.18
C THR A 46 -7.15 -0.23 -43.04
N VAL A 47 -7.74 -0.80 -41.97
CA VAL A 47 -9.15 -0.67 -41.64
C VAL A 47 -9.34 0.38 -40.56
N GLU A 48 -10.27 1.30 -40.77
CA GLU A 48 -10.79 2.22 -39.76
C GLU A 48 -12.26 1.90 -39.50
N ILE A 49 -12.67 1.98 -38.23
CA ILE A 49 -14.06 1.77 -37.79
C ILE A 49 -14.49 3.03 -37.06
N LYS A 50 -15.65 3.54 -37.42
CA LYS A 50 -16.25 4.71 -36.78
C LYS A 50 -17.59 4.34 -36.15
N LEU A 51 -17.70 4.58 -34.88
CA LEU A 51 -18.93 4.44 -34.12
C LEU A 51 -19.65 5.78 -34.08
N ASN A 52 -20.92 5.79 -34.48
CA ASN A 52 -21.74 6.98 -34.40
C ASN A 52 -22.93 6.75 -33.45
N PRO A 53 -22.85 7.21 -32.19
CA PRO A 53 -23.89 7.02 -31.19
C PRO A 53 -25.20 7.71 -31.59
N GLU A 54 -25.14 8.91 -32.20
CA GLU A 54 -26.31 9.69 -32.57
C GLU A 54 -27.15 8.99 -33.66
N ARG A 55 -26.45 8.39 -34.63
CA ARG A 55 -27.12 7.66 -35.76
C ARG A 55 -27.33 6.18 -35.43
N GLY A 56 -26.70 5.67 -34.36
CA GLY A 56 -26.75 4.24 -34.02
C GLY A 56 -26.10 3.36 -35.07
N THR A 57 -25.02 3.83 -35.72
CA THR A 57 -24.34 3.11 -36.81
C THR A 57 -22.90 2.76 -36.47
N ILE A 58 -22.43 1.65 -37.01
CA ILE A 58 -21.03 1.21 -37.01
C ILE A 58 -20.61 1.19 -38.48
N ASP A 59 -19.73 2.09 -38.84
CA ASP A 59 -19.26 2.27 -40.21
C ASP A 59 -17.83 1.75 -40.35
N PHE A 60 -17.60 0.93 -41.36
CA PHE A 60 -16.31 0.31 -41.67
C PHE A 60 -15.71 0.96 -42.89
N PHE A 61 -14.44 1.32 -42.82
CA PHE A 61 -13.71 1.96 -43.91
C PHE A 61 -12.39 1.23 -44.17
N THR A 62 -12.06 1.02 -45.45
CA THR A 62 -10.70 0.71 -45.86
C THR A 62 -9.98 2.02 -46.12
N VAL A 63 -8.77 2.12 -45.69
CA VAL A 63 -7.93 3.31 -45.90
C VAL A 63 -6.73 2.92 -46.73
N LYS A 64 -6.61 3.57 -47.89
CA LYS A 64 -5.46 3.40 -48.80
C LYS A 64 -4.73 4.72 -48.93
N THR A 65 -3.40 4.66 -48.93
CA THR A 65 -2.54 5.84 -49.15
C THR A 65 -2.31 6.04 -50.63
N VAL A 66 -2.46 7.27 -51.10
CA VAL A 66 -2.20 7.61 -52.52
C VAL A 66 -0.69 7.65 -52.75
N VAL A 67 -0.21 6.83 -53.68
CA VAL A 67 1.20 6.70 -54.02
C VAL A 67 1.39 6.91 -55.54
N GLU A 68 2.61 7.14 -55.96
CA GLU A 68 2.96 7.26 -57.37
C GLU A 68 3.00 5.88 -58.04
N GLU A 69 3.67 4.92 -57.38
CA GLU A 69 3.70 3.52 -57.78
C GLU A 69 3.17 2.64 -56.65
N VAL A 70 2.21 1.77 -56.95
CA VAL A 70 1.58 0.88 -55.99
C VAL A 70 2.48 -0.34 -55.79
N ILE A 71 3.02 -0.47 -54.57
CA ILE A 71 3.79 -1.64 -54.12
C ILE A 71 2.86 -2.65 -53.47
N ASP A 72 1.98 -2.18 -52.60
CA ASP A 72 1.00 -3.00 -51.90
C ASP A 72 -0.44 -2.56 -52.24
N LYS A 73 -1.12 -3.38 -53.03
CA LYS A 73 -2.51 -3.11 -53.47
C LYS A 73 -3.54 -3.04 -52.34
N ASP A 74 -3.22 -3.55 -51.17
CA ASP A 74 -4.12 -3.57 -50.03
C ASP A 74 -4.06 -2.28 -49.21
N SER A 75 -2.90 -1.64 -49.16
CA SER A 75 -2.67 -0.41 -48.39
C SER A 75 -2.45 0.84 -49.22
N GLU A 76 -2.25 0.67 -50.54
CA GLU A 76 -1.90 1.76 -51.46
C GLU A 76 -2.88 1.84 -52.63
N ILE A 77 -3.00 3.02 -53.20
CA ILE A 77 -3.78 3.32 -54.42
C ILE A 77 -3.01 4.29 -55.29
N SER A 78 -3.03 4.08 -56.62
CA SER A 78 -2.36 4.98 -57.52
C SER A 78 -3.04 6.36 -57.58
N LEU A 79 -2.27 7.41 -57.85
CA LEU A 79 -2.82 8.77 -58.00
C LEU A 79 -3.88 8.84 -59.09
N ALA A 80 -3.71 8.09 -60.19
CA ALA A 80 -4.68 8.05 -61.29
C ALA A 80 -6.03 7.48 -60.84
N GLU A 81 -6.00 6.35 -60.09
CA GLU A 81 -7.23 5.73 -59.55
C GLU A 81 -7.87 6.59 -58.45
N ALA A 82 -7.07 7.18 -57.55
CA ALA A 82 -7.56 8.07 -56.50
C ALA A 82 -8.26 9.32 -57.11
N GLN A 83 -7.72 9.88 -58.20
CA GLN A 83 -8.34 11.01 -58.89
C GLN A 83 -9.64 10.67 -59.61
N THR A 84 -9.91 9.40 -59.90
CA THR A 84 -11.23 8.99 -60.42
C THR A 84 -12.31 9.09 -59.35
N ILE A 85 -11.95 8.88 -58.07
CA ILE A 85 -12.86 9.02 -56.94
C ILE A 85 -13.05 10.50 -56.58
N LYS A 86 -11.94 11.26 -56.48
CA LYS A 86 -12.01 12.69 -56.20
C LYS A 86 -10.80 13.40 -56.79
N LYS A 87 -11.04 14.35 -57.73
CA LYS A 87 -9.98 15.07 -58.48
C LYS A 87 -8.98 15.86 -57.63
N SER A 88 -9.30 16.08 -56.34
CA SER A 88 -8.44 16.85 -55.42
C SER A 88 -7.39 16.03 -54.72
N TYR A 89 -7.36 14.72 -54.83
CA TYR A 89 -6.39 13.87 -54.14
C TYR A 89 -4.97 14.08 -54.70
N LYS A 90 -4.02 14.07 -53.79
CA LYS A 90 -2.58 14.21 -54.04
C LYS A 90 -1.82 13.03 -53.46
N ILE A 91 -0.60 12.81 -53.89
CA ILE A 91 0.30 11.80 -53.32
C ILE A 91 0.45 12.06 -51.82
N GLY A 92 0.29 11.00 -51.01
CA GLY A 92 0.30 11.03 -49.53
C GLY A 92 -1.09 11.21 -48.90
N ASP A 93 -2.13 11.55 -49.69
CA ASP A 93 -3.50 11.62 -49.16
C ASP A 93 -4.05 10.23 -48.82
N LYS A 94 -5.02 10.18 -47.91
CA LYS A 94 -5.71 8.94 -47.57
C LYS A 94 -7.07 8.88 -48.26
N VAL A 95 -7.28 7.83 -49.01
CA VAL A 95 -8.56 7.48 -49.62
C VAL A 95 -9.29 6.51 -48.71
N THR A 96 -10.52 6.87 -48.31
CA THR A 96 -11.36 6.02 -47.46
C THR A 96 -12.57 5.53 -48.25
N GLU A 97 -12.73 4.22 -48.32
CA GLU A 97 -13.88 3.57 -48.94
C GLU A 97 -14.70 2.80 -47.91
N LYS A 98 -16.01 3.01 -47.93
CA LYS A 98 -16.92 2.31 -47.03
C LYS A 98 -17.14 0.89 -47.54
N PHE A 99 -16.97 -0.08 -46.63
CA PHE A 99 -17.30 -1.47 -46.93
C PHE A 99 -18.18 -2.09 -45.82
N VAL A 100 -18.86 -3.18 -46.17
CA VAL A 100 -19.68 -3.93 -45.21
C VAL A 100 -19.09 -5.32 -45.07
N PRO A 101 -18.46 -5.66 -43.94
CA PRO A 101 -17.88 -6.97 -43.75
C PRO A 101 -19.01 -8.01 -43.60
N LYS A 102 -18.92 -9.11 -44.36
CA LYS A 102 -19.87 -10.23 -44.28
C LYS A 102 -19.67 -10.95 -42.94
N ASP A 103 -20.78 -11.31 -42.29
CA ASP A 103 -20.82 -12.11 -41.05
C ASP A 103 -20.07 -11.52 -39.83
N PHE A 104 -19.71 -10.25 -39.88
CA PHE A 104 -18.97 -9.59 -38.77
C PHE A 104 -19.83 -9.25 -37.57
N SER A 105 -21.16 -9.20 -37.71
CA SER A 105 -22.10 -8.79 -36.64
C SER A 105 -21.98 -9.62 -35.36
N ARG A 106 -21.76 -10.93 -35.48
CA ARG A 106 -21.58 -11.82 -34.33
C ARG A 106 -20.26 -11.57 -33.60
N ILE A 107 -19.19 -11.36 -34.35
CA ILE A 107 -17.85 -11.08 -33.83
C ILE A 107 -17.86 -9.70 -33.17
N ALA A 108 -18.46 -8.70 -33.81
CA ALA A 108 -18.63 -7.36 -33.25
C ALA A 108 -19.37 -7.39 -31.92
N ALA A 109 -20.46 -8.13 -31.82
CA ALA A 109 -21.23 -8.26 -30.58
C ALA A 109 -20.41 -8.95 -29.44
N GLN A 110 -19.65 -10.00 -29.77
CA GLN A 110 -18.79 -10.67 -28.80
C GLN A 110 -17.64 -9.77 -28.34
N THR A 111 -16.98 -9.08 -29.28
CA THR A 111 -15.90 -8.13 -29.00
C THR A 111 -16.41 -6.97 -28.15
N ALA A 112 -17.57 -6.41 -28.49
CA ALA A 112 -18.17 -5.33 -27.72
C ALA A 112 -18.45 -5.75 -26.28
N LYS A 113 -19.06 -6.93 -26.08
CA LYS A 113 -19.30 -7.47 -24.73
C LYS A 113 -18.00 -7.60 -23.94
N GLN A 114 -16.96 -8.16 -24.55
CA GLN A 114 -15.67 -8.35 -23.89
C GLN A 114 -15.00 -7.03 -23.52
N VAL A 115 -14.99 -6.05 -24.43
CA VAL A 115 -14.41 -4.72 -24.20
C VAL A 115 -15.13 -3.97 -23.10
N ILE A 116 -16.47 -4.00 -23.10
CA ILE A 116 -17.27 -3.36 -22.05
C ILE A 116 -16.96 -3.98 -20.69
N LEU A 117 -16.98 -5.30 -20.57
CA LEU A 117 -16.66 -6.00 -19.34
C LEU A 117 -15.23 -5.70 -18.88
N GLN A 118 -14.28 -5.66 -19.80
CA GLN A 118 -12.90 -5.32 -19.49
C GLN A 118 -12.81 -3.90 -18.93
N LYS A 119 -13.46 -2.93 -19.60
CA LYS A 119 -13.40 -1.52 -19.22
C LYS A 119 -14.10 -1.23 -17.89
N LEU A 120 -15.23 -1.88 -17.63
CA LEU A 120 -15.90 -1.82 -16.34
C LEU A 120 -14.98 -2.35 -15.23
N ASN A 121 -14.37 -3.51 -15.43
CA ASN A 121 -13.44 -4.09 -14.46
C ASN A 121 -12.20 -3.20 -14.24
N GLU A 122 -11.65 -2.57 -15.28
CA GLU A 122 -10.54 -1.62 -15.17
C GLU A 122 -10.94 -0.42 -14.30
N THR A 123 -12.08 0.19 -14.59
CA THR A 123 -12.55 1.37 -13.84
C THR A 123 -12.88 1.03 -12.38
N GLU A 124 -13.52 -0.12 -12.11
CA GLU A 124 -13.76 -0.57 -10.73
C GLU A 124 -12.44 -0.83 -9.98
N ARG A 125 -11.41 -1.33 -10.66
CA ARG A 125 -10.07 -1.51 -10.11
C ARG A 125 -9.39 -0.18 -9.79
N ASP A 126 -9.47 0.78 -10.71
CA ASP A 126 -8.85 2.10 -10.52
C ASP A 126 -9.55 2.87 -9.39
N ALA A 127 -10.87 2.79 -9.30
CA ALA A 127 -11.64 3.36 -8.21
C ALA A 127 -11.25 2.74 -6.86
N ALA A 128 -11.16 1.41 -6.80
CA ALA A 128 -10.70 0.70 -5.61
C ALA A 128 -9.26 1.03 -5.25
N PHE A 129 -8.35 1.12 -6.24
CA PHE A 129 -6.97 1.53 -6.02
C PHE A 129 -6.89 2.93 -5.42
N ASN A 130 -7.59 3.89 -5.99
CA ASN A 130 -7.60 5.28 -5.50
C ASN A 130 -8.18 5.35 -4.08
N GLU A 131 -9.30 4.69 -3.80
CA GLU A 131 -9.91 4.65 -2.47
C GLU A 131 -8.96 4.11 -1.40
N PHE A 132 -8.17 3.07 -1.72
CA PHE A 132 -7.28 2.44 -0.75
C PHE A 132 -5.87 3.05 -0.74
N SER A 133 -5.43 3.75 -1.78
CA SER A 133 -4.16 4.48 -1.78
C SER A 133 -4.08 5.52 -0.67
N ASP A 134 -5.18 6.22 -0.42
CA ASP A 134 -5.28 7.21 0.66
C ASP A 134 -5.30 6.57 2.06
N LYS A 135 -5.43 5.25 2.12
CA LYS A 135 -5.43 4.48 3.38
C LYS A 135 -4.08 3.80 3.66
N GLU A 136 -3.04 4.07 2.87
CA GLU A 136 -1.69 3.62 3.22
C GLU A 136 -1.27 4.22 4.56
N GLY A 137 -0.72 3.38 5.44
CA GLY A 137 -0.37 3.79 6.80
C GLY A 137 -1.53 3.81 7.80
N GLU A 138 -2.75 3.43 7.39
CA GLU A 138 -3.92 3.40 8.26
C GLU A 138 -4.24 2.00 8.80
N LEU A 139 -5.04 1.98 9.87
CA LEU A 139 -5.60 0.79 10.48
C LEU A 139 -6.95 0.47 9.86
N LEU A 140 -7.11 -0.75 9.35
CA LEU A 140 -8.38 -1.22 8.82
C LEU A 140 -8.86 -2.48 9.54
N VAL A 141 -10.17 -2.62 9.62
CA VAL A 141 -10.82 -3.87 10.07
C VAL A 141 -11.24 -4.64 8.82
N GLY A 142 -10.83 -5.89 8.74
CA GLY A 142 -11.23 -6.81 7.69
C GLY A 142 -11.74 -8.14 8.23
N VAL A 143 -12.17 -9.00 7.31
CA VAL A 143 -12.59 -10.38 7.60
C VAL A 143 -11.72 -11.35 6.85
N ILE A 144 -11.15 -12.33 7.52
CA ILE A 144 -10.33 -13.37 6.89
C ILE A 144 -11.24 -14.25 6.04
N ARG A 145 -11.01 -14.26 4.71
CA ARG A 145 -11.81 -15.06 3.76
C ARG A 145 -11.16 -16.34 3.33
N LYS A 146 -9.83 -16.32 3.25
CA LYS A 146 -9.07 -17.47 2.78
C LYS A 146 -7.71 -17.50 3.45
N ILE A 147 -7.25 -18.70 3.74
CA ILE A 147 -5.89 -18.98 4.21
C ILE A 147 -5.33 -20.05 3.29
N ASP A 148 -4.20 -19.78 2.67
CA ASP A 148 -3.42 -20.81 1.98
C ASP A 148 -2.19 -21.20 2.82
N ALA A 149 -1.31 -22.06 2.29
CA ALA A 149 -0.17 -22.59 3.03
C ALA A 149 0.80 -21.49 3.56
N LYS A 150 0.74 -20.26 3.02
CA LYS A 150 1.68 -19.18 3.34
C LYS A 150 1.02 -17.84 3.60
N ASN A 151 -0.12 -17.55 2.95
CA ASN A 151 -0.72 -16.23 2.94
C ASN A 151 -2.10 -16.23 3.58
N VAL A 152 -2.47 -15.09 4.15
CA VAL A 152 -3.82 -14.83 4.64
C VAL A 152 -4.47 -13.75 3.79
N TYR A 153 -5.67 -14.04 3.29
CA TYR A 153 -6.45 -13.15 2.43
C TYR A 153 -7.60 -12.56 3.24
N ILE A 154 -7.67 -11.24 3.27
CA ILE A 154 -8.55 -10.48 4.14
C ILE A 154 -9.43 -9.60 3.26
N GLU A 155 -10.72 -9.74 3.42
CA GLU A 155 -11.69 -8.85 2.79
C GLU A 155 -11.72 -7.51 3.51
N LEU A 156 -11.44 -6.44 2.78
CA LEU A 156 -11.40 -5.07 3.28
C LEU A 156 -12.59 -4.26 2.74
N GLY A 157 -13.05 -3.31 3.53
CA GLY A 157 -14.15 -2.44 3.16
C GLY A 157 -15.48 -3.22 2.98
N LYS A 158 -16.22 -2.92 1.94
CA LYS A 158 -17.52 -3.57 1.62
C LYS A 158 -17.37 -4.81 0.75
N GLY A 159 -16.27 -5.55 0.84
CA GLY A 159 -16.04 -6.78 0.08
C GLY A 159 -15.47 -6.56 -1.32
N GLN A 160 -15.03 -5.36 -1.64
CA GLN A 160 -14.55 -5.01 -2.99
C GLN A 160 -13.03 -5.19 -3.18
N VAL A 161 -12.26 -5.21 -2.09
CA VAL A 161 -10.80 -5.26 -2.15
C VAL A 161 -10.26 -6.37 -1.25
N GLU A 162 -9.32 -7.13 -1.79
CA GLU A 162 -8.61 -8.18 -1.08
C GLU A 162 -7.29 -7.66 -0.51
N GLY A 163 -7.17 -7.72 0.82
CA GLY A 163 -5.92 -7.52 1.55
C GLY A 163 -5.11 -8.81 1.56
N LEU A 164 -3.83 -8.70 1.21
CA LEU A 164 -2.88 -9.81 1.26
C LEU A 164 -1.90 -9.62 2.42
N MET A 165 -1.90 -10.57 3.35
CA MET A 165 -0.94 -10.64 4.44
C MET A 165 0.06 -11.77 4.18
N LEU A 166 1.30 -11.37 3.86
CA LEU A 166 2.41 -12.30 3.58
C LEU A 166 2.92 -12.95 4.87
N PRO A 167 3.68 -14.05 4.81
CA PRO A 167 4.26 -14.69 5.99
C PRO A 167 5.13 -13.76 6.85
N SER A 168 5.86 -12.85 6.22
CA SER A 168 6.66 -11.81 6.92
C SER A 168 5.83 -10.76 7.64
N ASP A 169 4.56 -10.66 7.31
CA ASP A 169 3.60 -9.70 7.86
C ASP A 169 2.64 -10.32 8.87
N GLN A 170 2.75 -11.63 9.08
CA GLN A 170 2.03 -12.38 10.10
C GLN A 170 2.81 -12.36 11.41
N VAL A 171 2.08 -12.44 12.53
CA VAL A 171 2.69 -12.50 13.87
C VAL A 171 2.99 -13.96 14.22
N PRO A 172 4.23 -14.29 14.60
CA PRO A 172 4.56 -15.64 15.04
C PRO A 172 3.68 -16.12 16.20
N GLY A 173 3.04 -17.26 16.04
CA GLY A 173 2.17 -17.85 17.08
C GLY A 173 0.73 -17.33 17.10
N GLU A 174 0.41 -16.27 16.36
CA GLU A 174 -0.98 -15.83 16.21
C GLU A 174 -1.75 -16.81 15.30
N LYS A 175 -2.95 -17.21 15.73
CA LYS A 175 -3.81 -18.11 14.94
C LYS A 175 -4.81 -17.28 14.13
N TYR A 176 -4.88 -17.58 12.85
CA TYR A 176 -5.82 -16.98 11.93
C TYR A 176 -6.87 -18.01 11.52
N ASN A 177 -8.16 -17.66 11.63
CA ASN A 177 -9.25 -18.53 11.20
C ASN A 177 -10.12 -17.81 10.16
N VAL A 178 -10.67 -18.57 9.24
CA VAL A 178 -11.61 -18.05 8.25
C VAL A 178 -12.85 -17.51 8.95
N ASN A 179 -13.34 -16.37 8.52
CA ASN A 179 -14.43 -15.55 9.06
C ASN A 179 -14.12 -14.77 10.35
N ASP A 180 -12.89 -14.83 10.89
CA ASP A 180 -12.51 -13.96 11.99
C ASP A 180 -12.38 -12.50 11.50
N LYS A 181 -12.85 -11.57 12.33
CA LYS A 181 -12.55 -10.13 12.16
C LYS A 181 -11.16 -9.84 12.70
N ILE A 182 -10.41 -9.05 11.96
CA ILE A 182 -9.01 -8.75 12.29
C ILE A 182 -8.69 -7.29 11.94
N LYS A 183 -7.99 -6.61 12.85
CA LYS A 183 -7.39 -5.30 12.59
C LYS A 183 -6.05 -5.48 11.89
N VAL A 184 -5.83 -4.76 10.80
CA VAL A 184 -4.59 -4.84 10.03
C VAL A 184 -4.09 -3.44 9.65
N PHE A 185 -2.79 -3.30 9.58
CA PHE A 185 -2.12 -2.10 9.12
C PHE A 185 -1.90 -2.18 7.61
N VAL A 186 -2.30 -1.14 6.88
CA VAL A 186 -2.08 -1.05 5.43
C VAL A 186 -0.65 -0.62 5.16
N LYS A 187 0.19 -1.54 4.68
CA LYS A 187 1.60 -1.26 4.36
C LYS A 187 1.75 -0.55 3.03
N LYS A 188 1.05 -1.05 2.02
CA LYS A 188 1.16 -0.56 0.66
C LYS A 188 -0.02 -1.00 -0.19
N VAL A 189 -0.45 -0.14 -1.08
CA VAL A 189 -1.44 -0.45 -2.13
C VAL A 189 -0.73 -0.55 -3.47
N LYS A 190 -0.99 -1.62 -4.21
CA LYS A 190 -0.40 -1.84 -5.53
C LYS A 190 -1.51 -2.03 -6.55
N SER A 191 -1.36 -1.45 -7.73
CA SER A 191 -2.17 -1.82 -8.88
C SER A 191 -1.67 -3.16 -9.40
N GLY A 192 -2.51 -4.18 -9.37
CA GLY A 192 -2.21 -5.52 -9.84
C GLY A 192 -3.05 -5.92 -11.05
N PHE A 193 -2.64 -6.97 -11.75
CA PHE A 193 -3.33 -7.47 -12.94
C PHE A 193 -4.80 -7.88 -12.67
N ARG A 194 -5.12 -8.24 -11.42
CA ARG A 194 -6.47 -8.67 -10.98
C ARG A 194 -7.23 -7.62 -10.16
N GLY A 195 -6.71 -6.40 -10.04
CA GLY A 195 -7.29 -5.31 -9.26
C GLY A 195 -6.30 -4.69 -8.27
N ALA A 196 -6.78 -3.79 -7.42
CA ALA A 196 -6.02 -3.23 -6.32
C ALA A 196 -5.62 -4.36 -5.35
N GLN A 197 -4.32 -4.51 -5.11
CA GLN A 197 -3.80 -5.43 -4.11
C GLN A 197 -3.30 -4.63 -2.93
N VAL A 198 -3.97 -4.78 -1.80
CA VAL A 198 -3.62 -4.10 -0.55
C VAL A 198 -2.73 -5.03 0.27
N LEU A 199 -1.45 -4.66 0.43
CA LEU A 199 -0.55 -5.38 1.31
C LEU A 199 -0.80 -4.93 2.75
N VAL A 200 -1.18 -5.86 3.60
CA VAL A 200 -1.50 -5.60 5.00
C VAL A 200 -0.56 -6.34 5.94
N SER A 201 -0.40 -5.83 7.15
CA SER A 201 0.50 -6.41 8.14
C SER A 201 -0.08 -6.39 9.55
N ARG A 202 0.16 -7.47 10.28
CA ARG A 202 -0.01 -7.55 11.73
C ARG A 202 1.33 -7.38 12.46
N ALA A 203 2.44 -7.60 11.75
CA ALA A 203 3.79 -7.53 12.31
C ALA A 203 4.43 -6.13 12.26
N ALA A 204 3.91 -5.21 11.46
CA ALA A 204 4.47 -3.87 11.30
C ALA A 204 4.40 -3.04 12.58
N PRO A 205 5.45 -2.24 12.91
CA PRO A 205 5.42 -1.30 14.03
C PRO A 205 4.30 -0.25 13.91
N GLY A 206 3.94 0.13 12.68
CA GLY A 206 2.84 1.04 12.41
C GLY A 206 1.48 0.57 12.92
N LEU A 207 1.26 -0.76 13.05
CA LEU A 207 0.06 -1.29 13.68
C LEU A 207 -0.07 -0.81 15.12
N VAL A 208 1.00 -0.93 15.90
CA VAL A 208 1.01 -0.50 17.31
C VAL A 208 0.78 1.01 17.42
N ARG A 209 1.46 1.80 16.59
CA ARG A 209 1.26 3.25 16.53
C ARG A 209 -0.22 3.60 16.31
N LYS A 210 -0.87 2.97 15.34
CA LYS A 210 -2.28 3.23 15.02
C LYS A 210 -3.25 2.72 16.08
N LEU A 211 -2.93 1.64 16.78
CA LEU A 211 -3.72 1.19 17.92
C LEU A 211 -3.66 2.18 19.09
N PHE A 212 -2.49 2.77 19.34
CA PHE A 212 -2.38 3.85 20.33
C PHE A 212 -3.11 5.13 19.91
N GLU A 213 -3.07 5.50 18.62
CA GLU A 213 -3.86 6.63 18.09
C GLU A 213 -5.37 6.41 18.24
N GLU A 214 -5.84 5.17 18.14
CA GLU A 214 -7.26 4.81 18.33
C GLU A 214 -7.67 4.86 19.80
N GLU A 215 -6.85 4.31 20.73
CA GLU A 215 -7.18 4.13 22.15
C GLU A 215 -6.85 5.37 23.03
N VAL A 216 -5.92 6.22 22.59
CA VAL A 216 -5.40 7.34 23.38
C VAL A 216 -5.79 8.68 22.74
N PRO A 217 -6.83 9.38 23.27
CA PRO A 217 -7.28 10.65 22.71
C PRO A 217 -6.20 11.72 22.65
N GLU A 218 -5.30 11.75 23.64
CA GLU A 218 -4.19 12.71 23.72
C GLU A 218 -3.19 12.53 22.56
N ILE A 219 -3.00 11.30 22.07
CA ILE A 219 -2.20 11.02 20.87
C ILE A 219 -2.95 11.48 19.62
N LYS A 220 -4.23 11.17 19.53
CA LYS A 220 -5.08 11.60 18.41
C LYS A 220 -5.17 13.12 18.27
N GLN A 221 -5.12 13.84 19.37
CA GLN A 221 -5.12 15.30 19.42
C GLN A 221 -3.73 15.91 19.18
N GLY A 222 -2.67 15.11 19.18
CA GLY A 222 -1.30 15.56 19.01
C GLY A 222 -0.63 16.10 20.28
N THR A 223 -1.31 16.11 21.43
CA THR A 223 -0.73 16.55 22.71
C THR A 223 0.36 15.59 23.19
N VAL A 224 0.14 14.30 22.99
CA VAL A 224 1.14 13.24 23.19
C VAL A 224 1.59 12.71 21.83
N VAL A 225 2.89 12.65 21.61
CA VAL A 225 3.48 12.24 20.34
C VAL A 225 4.24 10.92 20.50
N ILE A 226 4.01 9.97 19.60
CA ILE A 226 4.83 8.77 19.49
C ILE A 226 6.04 9.09 18.62
N LYS A 227 7.21 9.18 19.23
CA LYS A 227 8.47 9.47 18.53
C LYS A 227 8.94 8.24 17.75
N GLU A 228 9.06 7.08 18.42
CA GLU A 228 9.58 5.86 17.79
C GLU A 228 8.88 4.61 18.35
N VAL A 229 8.86 3.54 17.54
CA VAL A 229 8.32 2.23 17.92
C VAL A 229 9.30 1.13 17.50
N SER A 230 9.80 0.38 18.47
CA SER A 230 10.64 -0.80 18.26
C SER A 230 9.88 -2.06 18.64
N ARG A 231 9.68 -2.98 17.68
CA ARG A 231 8.76 -4.12 17.84
C ARG A 231 9.41 -5.44 17.45
N GLU A 232 9.22 -6.44 18.27
CA GLU A 232 9.33 -7.86 17.93
C GLU A 232 7.93 -8.47 18.04
N ALA A 233 7.26 -8.57 16.89
CA ALA A 233 5.86 -8.92 16.80
C ALA A 233 5.53 -10.25 17.50
N GLY A 234 4.47 -10.26 18.29
CA GLY A 234 4.03 -11.39 19.10
C GLY A 234 4.83 -11.62 20.38
N ALA A 235 5.88 -10.84 20.63
CA ALA A 235 6.72 -10.96 21.81
C ALA A 235 6.73 -9.69 22.66
N ARG A 236 7.32 -8.61 22.15
CA ARG A 236 7.46 -7.35 22.91
C ARG A 236 7.62 -6.15 22.00
N THR A 237 7.04 -5.04 22.43
CA THR A 237 7.18 -3.73 21.79
C THR A 237 7.65 -2.68 22.82
N LYS A 238 8.56 -1.82 22.39
CA LYS A 238 8.89 -0.58 23.09
C LYS A 238 8.41 0.61 22.26
N ILE A 239 7.74 1.55 22.93
CA ILE A 239 7.19 2.75 22.32
C ILE A 239 7.76 3.98 23.04
N ALA A 240 8.40 4.88 22.30
CA ALA A 240 8.90 6.14 22.82
C ALA A 240 7.85 7.23 22.64
N ILE A 241 7.45 7.84 23.75
CA ILE A 241 6.42 8.88 23.78
C ILE A 241 6.96 10.18 24.37
N TYR A 242 6.39 11.29 23.92
CA TYR A 242 6.72 12.63 24.37
C TYR A 242 5.45 13.47 24.49
N SER A 243 5.36 14.33 25.50
CA SER A 243 4.29 15.32 25.59
C SER A 243 4.84 16.71 25.31
N GLU A 244 4.18 17.44 24.44
CA GLU A 244 4.50 18.85 24.18
C GLU A 244 4.01 19.77 25.31
N ASP A 245 3.02 19.33 26.09
CA ASP A 245 2.52 20.05 27.26
C ASP A 245 3.07 19.40 28.54
N ALA A 246 3.92 20.11 29.27
CA ALA A 246 4.51 19.65 30.53
C ALA A 246 3.47 19.30 31.61
N ARG A 247 2.22 19.76 31.46
CA ARG A 247 1.12 19.43 32.39
C ARG A 247 0.47 18.08 32.10
N VAL A 248 0.79 17.49 30.96
CA VAL A 248 0.20 16.20 30.54
C VAL A 248 1.21 15.08 30.79
N ASP A 249 0.86 14.16 31.67
CA ASP A 249 1.61 12.92 31.87
C ASP A 249 1.41 12.00 30.64
N ALA A 250 2.40 11.98 29.75
CA ALA A 250 2.37 11.17 28.53
C ALA A 250 2.25 9.66 28.84
N ILE A 251 2.94 9.17 29.90
CA ILE A 251 2.89 7.76 30.30
C ILE A 251 1.50 7.42 30.83
N GLY A 252 1.01 8.23 31.78
CA GLY A 252 -0.32 8.04 32.35
C GLY A 252 -1.43 8.07 31.31
N ALA A 253 -1.34 8.97 30.33
CA ALA A 253 -2.29 9.05 29.21
C ALA A 253 -2.33 7.76 28.38
N CYS A 254 -1.16 7.17 28.07
CA CYS A 254 -1.06 5.94 27.30
C CYS A 254 -1.45 4.68 28.12
N VAL A 255 -1.10 4.65 29.40
CA VAL A 255 -1.44 3.52 30.30
C VAL A 255 -2.95 3.51 30.58
N GLY A 256 -3.52 4.69 30.85
CA GLY A 256 -4.90 4.83 31.25
C GLY A 256 -5.17 4.39 32.70
N ASN A 257 -6.39 4.61 33.18
CA ASN A 257 -6.76 4.26 34.54
C ASN A 257 -6.59 2.75 34.78
N LYS A 258 -5.73 2.37 35.75
CA LYS A 258 -5.39 0.96 36.05
C LYS A 258 -4.96 0.14 34.83
N GLY A 259 -4.34 0.79 33.83
CA GLY A 259 -3.84 0.11 32.66
C GLY A 259 -4.89 -0.21 31.58
N THR A 260 -6.09 0.35 31.67
CA THR A 260 -7.20 -0.04 30.76
C THR A 260 -6.84 0.16 29.28
N ARG A 261 -6.20 1.28 28.92
CA ARG A 261 -5.87 1.58 27.52
C ARG A 261 -4.77 0.67 26.98
N VAL A 262 -3.64 0.56 27.69
CA VAL A 262 -2.54 -0.32 27.27
C VAL A 262 -2.96 -1.79 27.23
N ASN A 263 -3.80 -2.24 28.19
CA ASN A 263 -4.29 -3.61 28.22
C ASN A 263 -5.22 -3.93 27.06
N ALA A 264 -6.06 -3.00 26.60
CA ALA A 264 -6.88 -3.17 25.41
C ALA A 264 -6.00 -3.41 24.16
N ILE A 265 -4.89 -2.66 24.04
CA ILE A 265 -3.94 -2.85 22.94
C ILE A 265 -3.20 -4.20 23.08
N VAL A 266 -2.78 -4.58 24.29
CA VAL A 266 -2.13 -5.87 24.55
C VAL A 266 -3.08 -7.04 24.20
N GLU A 267 -4.36 -6.91 24.50
CA GLU A 267 -5.39 -7.91 24.14
C GLU A 267 -5.57 -8.02 22.63
N GLU A 268 -5.66 -6.89 21.92
CA GLU A 268 -5.72 -6.86 20.45
C GLU A 268 -4.48 -7.54 19.83
N LEU A 269 -3.30 -7.33 20.42
CA LEU A 269 -2.03 -7.94 20.00
C LEU A 269 -1.79 -9.36 20.57
N LYS A 270 -2.84 -9.99 21.15
CA LYS A 270 -2.81 -11.37 21.65
C LYS A 270 -1.75 -11.61 22.73
N GLY A 271 -1.52 -10.63 23.60
CA GLY A 271 -0.63 -10.76 24.75
C GLY A 271 0.81 -10.28 24.52
N GLU A 272 1.07 -9.57 23.42
CA GLU A 272 2.36 -8.90 23.17
C GLU A 272 2.64 -7.85 24.25
N LYS A 273 3.79 -7.94 24.91
CA LYS A 273 4.16 -7.02 25.99
C LYS A 273 4.53 -5.65 25.43
N ILE A 274 4.05 -4.58 26.09
CA ILE A 274 4.32 -3.20 25.67
C ILE A 274 5.02 -2.46 26.80
N ASP A 275 6.21 -1.90 26.49
CA ASP A 275 6.94 -0.98 27.35
C ASP A 275 6.77 0.44 26.81
N ILE A 276 6.21 1.31 27.62
CA ILE A 276 6.03 2.74 27.31
C ILE A 276 7.20 3.50 27.90
N ILE A 277 7.98 4.14 27.05
CA ILE A 277 9.25 4.80 27.38
C ILE A 277 9.13 6.31 27.16
N PRO A 278 9.40 7.15 28.17
CA PRO A 278 9.46 8.59 27.97
C PRO A 278 10.67 8.93 27.09
N TRP A 279 10.39 9.60 26.00
CA TRP A 279 11.45 10.09 25.11
C TRP A 279 12.19 11.29 25.75
N SER A 280 13.46 11.42 25.50
CA SER A 280 14.29 12.54 25.90
C SER A 280 15.13 13.05 24.73
N GLU A 281 15.36 14.34 24.64
CA GLU A 281 16.32 14.94 23.69
C GLU A 281 17.76 14.54 24.00
N ASN A 282 18.06 14.33 25.30
CA ASN A 282 19.35 13.80 25.71
C ASN A 282 19.42 12.30 25.37
N PRO A 283 20.32 11.88 24.45
CA PRO A 283 20.39 10.49 24.02
C PRO A 283 20.77 9.54 25.17
N LEU A 284 21.61 9.98 26.10
CA LEU A 284 22.09 9.13 27.20
C LEU A 284 20.96 8.84 28.19
N GLU A 285 20.16 9.85 28.52
CA GLU A 285 18.95 9.66 29.32
C GLU A 285 17.94 8.75 28.61
N PHE A 286 17.76 8.97 27.29
CA PHE A 286 16.82 8.15 26.52
C PHE A 286 17.25 6.68 26.48
N ILE A 287 18.58 6.41 26.36
CA ILE A 287 19.13 5.06 26.44
C ILE A 287 18.86 4.43 27.82
N ALA A 288 19.08 5.18 28.90
CA ALA A 288 18.80 4.71 30.25
C ALA A 288 17.33 4.28 30.42
N LYS A 289 16.41 5.13 29.96
CA LYS A 289 14.96 4.86 29.99
C LYS A 289 14.57 3.70 29.06
N ALA A 290 15.18 3.59 27.89
CA ALA A 290 14.90 2.55 26.89
C ALA A 290 15.28 1.13 27.36
N LEU A 291 16.22 0.99 28.29
CA LEU A 291 16.59 -0.29 28.90
C LEU A 291 15.60 -0.78 29.98
N SER A 292 14.57 0.03 30.30
CA SER A 292 13.48 -0.42 31.17
C SER A 292 13.01 -1.86 30.81
N PRO A 293 12.66 -2.71 31.77
CA PRO A 293 12.46 -2.45 33.22
C PRO A 293 13.74 -2.50 34.07
N ALA A 294 14.93 -2.69 33.48
CA ALA A 294 16.19 -2.61 34.23
C ALA A 294 16.51 -1.15 34.59
N LYS A 295 16.87 -0.93 35.85
CA LYS A 295 17.41 0.37 36.27
C LYS A 295 18.87 0.47 35.81
N VAL A 296 19.19 1.56 35.14
CA VAL A 296 20.55 1.88 34.70
C VAL A 296 21.18 2.79 35.74
N ILE A 297 22.47 2.58 36.07
CA ILE A 297 23.25 3.38 37.00
C ILE A 297 23.81 4.60 36.28
N SER A 298 24.49 4.36 35.15
CA SER A 298 25.03 5.41 34.32
C SER A 298 25.06 5.01 32.84
N VAL A 299 25.06 6.02 31.96
CA VAL A 299 25.25 5.82 30.52
C VAL A 299 26.30 6.78 30.04
N THR A 300 27.38 6.26 29.50
CA THR A 300 28.53 7.02 29.02
C THR A 300 28.66 6.87 27.52
N GLN A 301 28.86 7.96 26.81
CA GLN A 301 29.16 7.93 25.39
C GLN A 301 30.57 7.38 25.17
N LEU A 302 30.71 6.43 24.26
CA LEU A 302 32.00 5.88 23.87
C LEU A 302 32.50 6.55 22.57
N ASP A 303 33.81 6.40 22.32
CA ASP A 303 34.41 6.82 21.07
C ASP A 303 33.74 6.09 19.88
N GLY A 304 33.17 6.87 18.99
CA GLY A 304 32.44 6.39 17.83
C GLY A 304 31.08 7.05 17.68
N GLU A 305 30.55 7.04 16.44
CA GLU A 305 29.24 7.60 16.17
C GLU A 305 28.14 6.74 16.84
N ASN A 306 27.32 7.38 17.67
CA ASN A 306 26.14 6.79 18.29
C ASN A 306 26.44 5.47 19.03
N THR A 307 27.51 5.46 19.83
CA THR A 307 27.87 4.31 20.66
C THR A 307 27.89 4.72 22.14
N ALA A 308 27.22 3.96 22.98
CA ALA A 308 27.19 4.23 24.43
C ALA A 308 27.34 2.93 25.22
N MET A 309 27.93 3.07 26.41
CA MET A 309 27.99 2.02 27.42
C MET A 309 26.99 2.33 28.52
N ALA A 310 26.12 1.37 28.80
CA ALA A 310 25.14 1.45 29.87
C ALA A 310 25.58 0.52 31.02
N VAL A 311 25.73 1.07 32.21
CA VAL A 311 26.11 0.32 33.41
C VAL A 311 24.87 0.04 34.24
N VAL A 312 24.69 -1.22 34.61
CA VAL A 312 23.58 -1.70 35.44
C VAL A 312 24.07 -2.46 36.66
N PRO A 313 23.27 -2.57 37.73
CA PRO A 313 23.61 -3.45 38.85
C PRO A 313 23.85 -4.89 38.40
N ASP A 314 24.79 -5.60 39.05
CA ASP A 314 25.14 -6.98 38.65
C ASP A 314 23.92 -7.92 38.59
N ASP A 315 22.97 -7.80 39.56
CA ASP A 315 21.74 -8.57 39.60
C ASP A 315 20.75 -8.21 38.50
N LYS A 316 20.91 -7.08 37.85
CA LYS A 316 20.02 -6.57 36.79
C LYS A 316 20.55 -6.76 35.36
N LEU A 317 21.81 -7.22 35.22
CA LEU A 317 22.41 -7.40 33.90
C LEU A 317 21.56 -8.31 32.97
N SER A 318 21.11 -9.45 33.49
CA SER A 318 20.27 -10.37 32.72
C SER A 318 18.93 -9.74 32.33
N LEU A 319 18.37 -8.87 33.16
CA LEU A 319 17.12 -8.14 32.88
C LEU A 319 17.34 -7.05 31.81
N ALA A 320 18.47 -6.32 31.90
CA ALA A 320 18.82 -5.29 30.93
C ALA A 320 19.08 -5.86 29.54
N ILE A 321 19.75 -6.99 29.45
CA ILE A 321 19.97 -7.72 28.20
C ILE A 321 18.65 -8.35 27.71
N GLY A 322 17.89 -8.96 28.63
CA GLY A 322 16.68 -9.71 28.35
C GLY A 322 16.95 -11.10 27.78
N LYS A 323 15.89 -11.91 27.67
CA LYS A 323 15.98 -13.24 27.05
C LYS A 323 16.45 -13.11 25.61
N ASP A 324 17.48 -13.87 25.24
CA ASP A 324 18.07 -13.87 23.90
C ASP A 324 18.48 -12.46 23.39
N GLY A 325 18.78 -11.54 24.32
CA GLY A 325 19.17 -10.16 23.99
C GLY A 325 18.00 -9.26 23.55
N GLN A 326 16.76 -9.67 23.78
CA GLN A 326 15.58 -8.98 23.28
C GLN A 326 15.46 -7.54 23.79
N ASN A 327 15.64 -7.31 25.11
CA ASN A 327 15.48 -5.99 25.68
C ASN A 327 16.52 -5.00 25.16
N ALA A 328 17.80 -5.40 25.15
CA ALA A 328 18.88 -4.57 24.60
C ALA A 328 18.67 -4.31 23.09
N ARG A 329 18.33 -5.33 22.31
CA ARG A 329 18.09 -5.18 20.86
C ARG A 329 16.93 -4.24 20.54
N LEU A 330 15.82 -4.30 21.32
CA LEU A 330 14.71 -3.36 21.18
C LEU A 330 15.12 -1.94 21.57
N ALA A 331 15.93 -1.76 22.63
CA ALA A 331 16.44 -0.46 23.04
C ALA A 331 17.36 0.16 21.96
N VAL A 332 18.28 -0.64 21.38
CA VAL A 332 19.15 -0.22 20.27
C VAL A 332 18.33 0.27 19.08
N ARG A 333 17.27 -0.45 18.69
CA ARG A 333 16.39 -0.04 17.58
C ARG A 333 15.56 1.18 17.91
N LEU A 334 15.12 1.33 19.16
CA LEU A 334 14.31 2.45 19.62
C LEU A 334 15.10 3.75 19.63
N THR A 335 16.36 3.69 20.11
CA THR A 335 17.21 4.87 20.31
C THR A 335 18.06 5.20 19.07
N GLY A 336 18.30 4.22 18.20
CA GLY A 336 19.22 4.34 17.07
C GLY A 336 20.72 4.30 17.49
N TRP A 337 21.02 4.00 18.77
CA TRP A 337 22.37 3.92 19.31
C TRP A 337 22.82 2.49 19.48
N LYS A 338 24.11 2.23 19.32
CA LYS A 338 24.76 0.98 19.74
C LYS A 338 24.96 1.02 21.24
N ILE A 339 24.38 0.08 21.96
CA ILE A 339 24.40 0.06 23.42
C ILE A 339 25.19 -1.16 23.89
N ASP A 340 26.31 -0.94 24.57
CA ASP A 340 27.06 -1.98 25.28
C ASP A 340 26.62 -2.00 26.74
N VAL A 341 25.95 -3.06 27.14
CA VAL A 341 25.39 -3.20 28.51
C VAL A 341 26.40 -3.96 29.35
N LYS A 342 26.90 -3.33 30.41
CA LYS A 342 27.85 -3.90 31.37
C LYS A 342 27.27 -3.94 32.78
N SER A 343 27.70 -4.91 33.55
CA SER A 343 27.46 -4.87 35.00
C SER A 343 28.44 -3.91 35.68
N GLU A 344 28.05 -3.41 36.84
CA GLU A 344 28.90 -2.51 37.65
C GLU A 344 30.28 -3.10 37.92
N SER A 345 30.35 -4.38 38.32
CA SER A 345 31.63 -5.07 38.55
C SER A 345 32.49 -5.23 37.28
N ALA A 346 31.85 -5.34 36.10
CA ALA A 346 32.57 -5.43 34.84
C ALA A 346 33.06 -4.05 34.36
N ALA A 347 32.28 -2.98 34.56
CA ALA A 347 32.63 -1.61 34.24
C ALA A 347 33.79 -1.13 35.09
N ALA A 348 33.82 -1.42 36.40
CA ALA A 348 34.92 -1.10 37.30
C ALA A 348 36.24 -1.74 36.87
N LYS A 349 36.23 -2.97 36.33
CA LYS A 349 37.44 -3.63 35.78
C LYS A 349 37.99 -2.95 34.54
N LEU A 350 37.16 -2.21 33.81
CA LEU A 350 37.55 -1.44 32.63
C LEU A 350 38.00 -0.02 32.98
N GLY A 351 38.08 0.34 34.28
CA GLY A 351 38.51 1.64 34.75
C GLY A 351 37.49 2.77 34.62
N VAL A 352 36.22 2.42 34.38
CA VAL A 352 35.13 3.39 34.34
C VAL A 352 34.64 3.63 35.77
N ASP A 353 34.90 4.84 36.28
CA ASP A 353 34.55 5.23 37.66
C ASP A 353 33.08 5.68 37.69
N VAL A 354 32.23 4.74 38.03
CA VAL A 354 30.73 4.90 38.01
C VAL A 354 30.24 5.92 39.06
N GLN A 355 31.08 6.25 40.07
CA GLN A 355 30.65 7.12 41.16
C GLN A 355 30.84 8.63 40.88
N LYS A 356 31.73 9.03 39.96
CA LYS A 356 31.96 10.45 39.66
C LYS A 356 30.86 11.12 38.82
N GLU A 357 30.17 10.39 37.97
CA GLU A 357 29.14 10.98 37.12
C GLU A 357 27.80 11.20 37.85
N ALA A 358 27.47 10.44 38.87
CA ALA A 358 26.28 10.61 39.68
C ALA A 358 26.35 11.83 40.63
N GLU A 359 27.58 12.27 41.02
CA GLU A 359 27.79 13.45 41.88
C GLU A 359 27.76 14.78 41.07
N GLU A 360 28.20 14.78 39.82
CA GLU A 360 28.19 15.98 38.96
C GLU A 360 26.75 16.37 38.50
N GLU A 361 25.82 15.41 38.36
CA GLU A 361 24.41 15.71 38.07
C GLU A 361 23.64 16.25 39.28
N THR A 362 24.06 15.90 40.52
CA THR A 362 23.42 16.38 41.74
C THR A 362 23.92 17.76 42.19
N GLU A 363 25.06 18.24 41.69
CA GLU A 363 25.54 19.62 41.95
C GLU A 363 25.10 20.64 40.91
N ALA A 364 24.44 20.20 39.81
CA ALA A 364 24.00 21.06 38.70
C ALA A 364 22.48 21.38 38.75
N GLU A 365 21.69 20.82 39.72
CA GLU A 365 20.30 21.20 40.01
C GLU A 365 20.28 22.19 41.22
#